data_f375523ff09724ca8d0bc58f44c23b8c
#
_entry.id   f375523ff09724ca8d0bc58f44c23b8c
#
_cell.length_a   1.000
_cell.length_b   1.000
_cell.length_c   1.000
_cell.angle_alpha   90.00
_cell.angle_beta   90.00
_cell.angle_gamma   90.00
#
_symmetry.space_group_name_H-M   'P 1'
#
loop_
_entity.id
_entity.type
_entity.pdbx_description
1 polymer ?
#
loop_
_entity_poly.entity_id
_entity_poly.type
_entity_poly.pdbx_seq_one_letter_code
_entity_poly.pdbx_strand_id
1 'polypeptide(L)'
;MSESKPRNPAMLDARERGANYLVRRHYFCWPEALPWLIAIACFFVFPNRMTFGGQVLIMIMFALSLDLILGYAGIVTLGHAAFFGVGAYTVALASLRLGWSEPISGIVVGGIVAGLAGAVVGWFILRYRGLTLLMLTIAFAAMLQESGNLRSDITGGYDGLPGLVFDPLLGTFQYDLYGHTNYWYVLTVLAVIFYFVRRIVYSPFGQALTGIRENVRRMHAIGSPVHRRLVTVYAISAAIAGVAGALFTQTNAYVTLAVFDFDNSAKVMVMLILGGAGRLYGPFLGAAVYMILEDYFSKLSPTFWQLGIGLLLVLAVLFARRGLLGLAEDARSLLAGSERGSFASRRLVWKRDYWNALGSSAFDGAVIGFLAGFAVNLKEADLMTSYVTGMPGRAIIFTIGGAAIGAMINAVALLIASRTAVEEPPS
;
A
#
# COMPACT_ATOMS: atom_id res chain seq x y z
N MET A 1 51.06 -27.57 11.42
CA MET A 1 50.95 -26.15 11.07
C MET A 1 50.42 -26.07 9.64
N SER A 2 49.15 -25.78 9.50
CA SER A 2 48.48 -25.66 8.19
C SER A 2 48.52 -24.18 7.79
N GLU A 3 49.35 -23.86 6.82
CA GLU A 3 49.36 -22.53 6.21
C GLU A 3 48.02 -22.19 5.59
N SER A 4 47.34 -21.22 6.16
CA SER A 4 46.13 -20.65 5.57
C SER A 4 46.49 -19.90 4.31
N LYS A 5 46.09 -20.45 3.16
CA LYS A 5 46.15 -19.77 1.86
C LYS A 5 45.65 -18.32 1.97
N PRO A 6 46.38 -17.33 1.46
CA PRO A 6 45.92 -15.93 1.51
C PRO A 6 44.59 -15.80 0.76
N ARG A 7 43.60 -15.33 1.43
CA ARG A 7 42.26 -15.03 0.84
C ARG A 7 42.47 -13.95 -0.22
N ASN A 8 42.03 -14.22 -1.43
CA ASN A 8 42.10 -13.31 -2.56
C ASN A 8 41.53 -11.93 -2.17
N PRO A 9 42.29 -10.82 -2.25
CA PRO A 9 41.86 -9.49 -1.84
C PRO A 9 40.60 -9.02 -2.55
N ALA A 10 40.33 -9.46 -3.78
CA ALA A 10 39.09 -9.18 -4.50
C ALA A 10 37.83 -9.81 -3.82
N MET A 11 37.97 -10.95 -3.12
CA MET A 11 36.88 -11.57 -2.36
C MET A 11 36.60 -10.84 -1.04
N LEU A 12 37.64 -10.31 -0.38
CA LEU A 12 37.51 -9.50 0.83
C LEU A 12 36.75 -8.19 0.53
N ASP A 13 37.13 -7.52 -0.56
CA ASP A 13 36.47 -6.29 -1.01
C ASP A 13 35.00 -6.53 -1.45
N ALA A 14 34.68 -7.67 -2.06
CA ALA A 14 33.30 -8.04 -2.40
C ALA A 14 32.46 -8.33 -1.14
N ARG A 15 33.07 -8.94 -0.10
CA ARG A 15 32.39 -9.24 1.16
C ARG A 15 32.16 -7.97 1.98
N GLU A 16 33.11 -7.06 2.02
CA GLU A 16 33.00 -5.77 2.66
C GLU A 16 31.99 -4.86 1.95
N ARG A 17 31.97 -4.86 0.62
CA ARG A 17 30.95 -4.17 -0.18
C ARG A 17 29.55 -4.71 0.10
N GLY A 18 29.40 -6.03 0.20
CA GLY A 18 28.13 -6.68 0.57
C GLY A 18 27.69 -6.32 1.99
N ALA A 19 28.61 -6.35 2.97
CA ALA A 19 28.33 -5.95 4.36
C ALA A 19 27.96 -4.47 4.45
N ASN A 20 28.71 -3.58 3.79
CA ASN A 20 28.41 -2.14 3.74
C ASN A 20 27.10 -1.82 3.03
N TYR A 21 26.71 -2.59 1.99
CA TYR A 21 25.42 -2.46 1.33
C TYR A 21 24.26 -2.81 2.28
N LEU A 22 24.41 -3.90 3.05
CA LEU A 22 23.41 -4.31 4.03
C LEU A 22 23.31 -3.30 5.18
N VAL A 23 24.44 -2.83 5.70
CA VAL A 23 24.49 -1.82 6.77
C VAL A 23 23.84 -0.51 6.31
N ARG A 24 24.17 -0.02 5.11
CA ARG A 24 23.57 1.23 4.57
C ARG A 24 22.05 1.13 4.38
N ARG A 25 21.52 -0.04 4.12
CA ARG A 25 20.09 -0.27 3.96
C ARG A 25 19.31 -0.27 5.28
N HIS A 26 19.99 -0.44 6.42
CA HIS A 26 19.41 -0.36 7.75
C HIS A 26 19.29 1.07 8.30
N TYR A 27 20.05 2.02 7.77
CA TYR A 27 19.97 3.41 8.21
C TYR A 27 18.68 4.08 7.74
N PHE A 28 18.08 4.83 8.67
CA PHE A 28 16.90 5.64 8.38
C PHE A 28 17.32 6.85 7.52
N CYS A 29 16.80 6.91 6.29
CA CYS A 29 17.07 8.04 5.40
C CYS A 29 16.05 9.16 5.65
N TRP A 30 16.49 10.43 5.63
CA TRP A 30 15.61 11.61 5.76
C TRP A 30 14.32 11.56 4.91
N PRO A 31 14.33 11.10 3.65
CA PRO A 31 13.10 10.96 2.86
C PRO A 31 12.07 9.99 3.45
N GLU A 32 12.51 9.06 4.30
CA GLU A 32 11.62 8.09 4.96
C GLU A 32 10.80 8.72 6.10
N ALA A 33 11.24 9.87 6.62
CA ALA A 33 10.49 10.64 7.61
C ALA A 33 9.30 11.41 6.99
N LEU A 34 9.33 11.67 5.68
CA LEU A 34 8.36 12.52 5.00
C LEU A 34 6.91 12.02 5.13
N PRO A 35 6.56 10.73 4.94
CA PRO A 35 5.19 10.25 5.15
C PRO A 35 4.69 10.43 6.59
N TRP A 36 5.59 10.29 7.57
CA TRP A 36 5.27 10.49 9.00
C TRP A 36 5.06 11.96 9.32
N LEU A 37 5.91 12.84 8.78
CA LEU A 37 5.74 14.29 8.92
C LEU A 37 4.44 14.77 8.26
N ILE A 38 4.08 14.21 7.11
CA ILE A 38 2.79 14.50 6.46
C ILE A 38 1.63 14.04 7.35
N ALA A 39 1.69 12.81 7.91
CA ALA A 39 0.65 12.32 8.81
C ALA A 39 0.50 13.23 10.04
N ILE A 40 1.60 13.66 10.67
CA ILE A 40 1.56 14.60 11.78
C ILE A 40 1.04 15.98 11.34
N ALA A 41 1.47 16.48 10.18
CA ALA A 41 1.02 17.77 9.65
C ALA A 41 -0.48 17.76 9.32
N CYS A 42 -1.03 16.65 8.80
CA CYS A 42 -2.45 16.49 8.54
C CYS A 42 -3.30 16.71 9.80
N PHE A 43 -2.79 16.33 10.97
CA PHE A 43 -3.47 16.57 12.24
C PHE A 43 -3.70 18.07 12.51
N PHE A 44 -2.71 18.92 12.20
CA PHE A 44 -2.81 20.36 12.42
C PHE A 44 -3.58 21.09 11.32
N VAL A 45 -3.53 20.57 10.09
CA VAL A 45 -4.14 21.22 8.91
C VAL A 45 -5.65 20.91 8.81
N PHE A 46 -6.08 19.69 9.20
CA PHE A 46 -7.44 19.22 9.02
C PHE A 46 -8.09 18.73 10.33
N PRO A 47 -8.20 19.56 11.40
CA PRO A 47 -8.70 19.12 12.70
C PRO A 47 -10.14 18.57 12.65
N ASN A 48 -10.97 19.04 11.72
CA ASN A 48 -12.37 18.63 11.60
C ASN A 48 -12.59 17.29 10.85
N ARG A 49 -11.53 16.66 10.31
CA ARG A 49 -11.62 15.42 9.53
C ARG A 49 -10.76 14.29 10.11
N MET A 50 -10.54 14.30 11.43
CA MET A 50 -9.66 13.31 12.08
C MET A 50 -10.21 11.90 12.02
N THR A 51 -11.51 11.70 12.06
CA THR A 51 -12.14 10.38 11.89
C THR A 51 -11.78 9.75 10.53
N PHE A 52 -11.87 10.54 9.46
CA PHE A 52 -11.45 10.10 8.12
C PHE A 52 -9.93 9.83 8.07
N GLY A 53 -9.12 10.71 8.68
CA GLY A 53 -7.68 10.50 8.80
C GLY A 53 -7.32 9.18 9.51
N GLY A 54 -8.04 8.84 10.59
CA GLY A 54 -7.90 7.57 11.29
C GLY A 54 -8.21 6.36 10.40
N GLN A 55 -9.28 6.44 9.61
CA GLN A 55 -9.65 5.39 8.64
C GLN A 55 -8.56 5.21 7.57
N VAL A 56 -7.98 6.30 7.05
CA VAL A 56 -6.85 6.24 6.11
C VAL A 56 -5.65 5.52 6.72
N LEU A 57 -5.29 5.81 7.98
CA LEU A 57 -4.18 5.14 8.67
C LEU A 57 -4.45 3.64 8.88
N ILE A 58 -5.69 3.25 9.19
CA ILE A 58 -6.09 1.84 9.30
C ILE A 58 -5.95 1.14 7.95
N MET A 59 -6.40 1.76 6.85
CA MET A 59 -6.26 1.20 5.51
C MET A 59 -4.80 1.14 5.04
N ILE A 60 -3.94 2.09 5.44
CA ILE A 60 -2.49 2.00 5.24
C ILE A 60 -1.93 0.75 5.93
N MET A 61 -2.33 0.49 7.19
CA MET A 61 -1.88 -0.69 7.94
C MET A 61 -2.36 -1.99 7.27
N PHE A 62 -3.60 -2.02 6.80
CA PHE A 62 -4.16 -3.16 6.08
C PHE A 62 -3.44 -3.38 4.73
N ALA A 63 -3.16 -2.32 3.98
CA ALA A 63 -2.38 -2.40 2.74
C ALA A 63 -0.91 -2.83 3.00
N LEU A 64 -0.30 -2.38 4.11
CA LEU A 64 1.04 -2.79 4.53
C LEU A 64 1.09 -4.30 4.86
N SER A 65 0.03 -4.83 5.48
CA SER A 65 -0.08 -6.27 5.74
C SER A 65 -0.11 -7.08 4.44
N LEU A 66 -0.89 -6.64 3.45
CA LEU A 66 -0.96 -7.27 2.14
C LEU A 66 0.36 -7.15 1.36
N ASP A 67 1.08 -6.02 1.48
CA ASP A 67 2.39 -5.83 0.83
C ASP A 67 3.42 -6.85 1.29
N LEU A 68 3.37 -7.25 2.55
CA LEU A 68 4.27 -8.26 3.09
C LEU A 68 4.12 -9.62 2.37
N ILE A 69 2.90 -9.98 1.97
CA ILE A 69 2.61 -11.24 1.26
C ILE A 69 2.79 -11.06 -0.25
N LEU A 70 2.15 -10.08 -0.83
CA LEU A 70 2.14 -9.86 -2.27
C LEU A 70 3.46 -9.24 -2.74
N GLY A 71 3.89 -8.19 -2.07
CA GLY A 71 5.05 -7.41 -2.44
C GLY A 71 6.37 -8.12 -2.19
N TYR A 72 6.54 -8.77 -1.06
CA TYR A 72 7.80 -9.44 -0.70
C TYR A 72 7.80 -10.94 -0.93
N ALA A 73 6.71 -11.67 -0.64
CA ALA A 73 6.66 -13.12 -0.82
C ALA A 73 6.11 -13.56 -2.19
N GLY A 74 5.47 -12.65 -2.95
CA GLY A 74 4.93 -12.95 -4.27
C GLY A 74 3.67 -13.82 -4.25
N ILE A 75 2.94 -13.84 -3.12
CA ILE A 75 1.69 -14.57 -2.97
C ILE A 75 0.54 -13.61 -3.30
N VAL A 76 -0.20 -13.89 -4.36
CA VAL A 76 -1.40 -13.13 -4.72
C VAL A 76 -2.60 -13.73 -3.99
N THR A 77 -3.31 -12.90 -3.22
CA THR A 77 -4.51 -13.32 -2.46
C THR A 77 -5.59 -12.25 -2.59
N LEU A 78 -6.84 -12.68 -2.73
CA LEU A 78 -8.03 -11.83 -2.74
C LEU A 78 -8.98 -12.15 -1.57
N GLY A 79 -8.53 -12.96 -0.61
CA GLY A 79 -9.25 -13.26 0.62
C GLY A 79 -8.63 -12.63 1.86
N HIS A 80 -7.82 -11.58 1.72
CA HIS A 80 -7.09 -11.00 2.85
C HIS A 80 -8.01 -10.27 3.83
N ALA A 81 -9.17 -9.77 3.36
CA ALA A 81 -10.22 -9.20 4.20
C ALA A 81 -10.79 -10.19 5.24
N ALA A 82 -10.66 -11.50 5.01
CA ALA A 82 -11.01 -12.52 6.00
C ALA A 82 -10.30 -12.32 7.33
N PHE A 83 -8.98 -12.04 7.31
CA PHE A 83 -8.19 -11.84 8.53
C PHE A 83 -8.46 -10.48 9.19
N PHE A 84 -8.73 -9.47 8.38
CA PHE A 84 -9.21 -8.18 8.87
C PHE A 84 -10.54 -8.35 9.62
N GLY A 85 -11.50 -9.06 9.01
CA GLY A 85 -12.78 -9.37 9.62
C GLY A 85 -12.66 -10.23 10.88
N VAL A 86 -11.80 -11.23 10.90
CA VAL A 86 -11.54 -12.05 12.10
C VAL A 86 -11.05 -11.17 13.25
N GLY A 87 -10.10 -10.27 13.01
CA GLY A 87 -9.62 -9.33 14.03
C GLY A 87 -10.73 -8.38 14.52
N ALA A 88 -11.52 -7.83 13.60
CA ALA A 88 -12.65 -6.96 13.88
C ALA A 88 -13.70 -7.61 14.77
N TYR A 89 -14.16 -8.80 14.39
CA TYR A 89 -15.15 -9.56 15.17
C TYR A 89 -14.61 -10.08 16.50
N THR A 90 -13.32 -10.43 16.57
CA THR A 90 -12.71 -10.86 17.84
C THR A 90 -12.85 -9.78 18.90
N VAL A 91 -12.55 -8.52 18.57
CA VAL A 91 -12.67 -7.39 19.49
C VAL A 91 -14.13 -7.07 19.80
N ALA A 92 -15.00 -7.10 18.79
CA ALA A 92 -16.43 -6.85 18.98
C ALA A 92 -17.07 -7.86 19.95
N LEU A 93 -16.79 -9.17 19.74
CA LEU A 93 -17.32 -10.23 20.59
C LEU A 93 -16.70 -10.21 21.99
N ALA A 94 -15.42 -9.86 22.12
CA ALA A 94 -14.76 -9.69 23.41
C ALA A 94 -15.44 -8.56 24.22
N SER A 95 -15.72 -7.42 23.59
CA SER A 95 -16.40 -6.30 24.23
C SER A 95 -17.84 -6.64 24.66
N LEU A 96 -18.65 -7.25 23.76
CA LEU A 96 -20.06 -7.49 24.04
C LEU A 96 -20.32 -8.66 24.98
N ARG A 97 -19.55 -9.77 24.83
CA ARG A 97 -19.84 -11.00 25.55
C ARG A 97 -18.97 -11.23 26.77
N LEU A 98 -17.72 -10.76 26.73
CA LEU A 98 -16.79 -10.92 27.84
C LEU A 98 -16.68 -9.66 28.69
N GLY A 99 -17.32 -8.54 28.28
CA GLY A 99 -17.17 -7.25 28.92
C GLY A 99 -15.73 -6.71 28.87
N TRP A 100 -14.94 -7.22 27.92
CA TRP A 100 -13.56 -6.82 27.76
C TRP A 100 -13.46 -5.62 26.82
N SER A 101 -13.55 -4.44 27.40
CA SER A 101 -13.61 -3.15 26.70
C SER A 101 -12.26 -2.45 26.58
N GLU A 102 -11.18 -3.03 27.12
CA GLU A 102 -9.84 -2.44 27.06
C GLU A 102 -9.27 -2.44 25.63
N PRO A 103 -8.94 -1.23 25.06
CA PRO A 103 -8.58 -1.14 23.65
C PRO A 103 -7.26 -1.82 23.30
N ILE A 104 -6.21 -1.65 24.13
CA ILE A 104 -4.85 -2.11 23.80
C ILE A 104 -4.78 -3.63 23.79
N SER A 105 -5.31 -4.27 24.83
CA SER A 105 -5.36 -5.75 24.88
C SER A 105 -6.25 -6.32 23.79
N GLY A 106 -7.34 -5.61 23.44
CA GLY A 106 -8.24 -5.98 22.35
C GLY A 106 -7.52 -6.11 21.01
N ILE A 107 -6.70 -5.13 20.61
CA ILE A 107 -5.94 -5.22 19.34
C ILE A 107 -4.88 -6.34 19.36
N VAL A 108 -4.26 -6.59 20.51
CA VAL A 108 -3.28 -7.69 20.64
C VAL A 108 -3.97 -9.03 20.47
N VAL A 109 -5.11 -9.24 21.14
CA VAL A 109 -5.90 -10.48 21.01
C VAL A 109 -6.44 -10.65 19.60
N GLY A 110 -7.01 -9.57 18.99
CA GLY A 110 -7.49 -9.59 17.60
C GLY A 110 -6.38 -9.96 16.61
N GLY A 111 -5.17 -9.39 16.80
CA GLY A 111 -4.00 -9.72 16.02
C GLY A 111 -3.53 -11.18 16.19
N ILE A 112 -3.50 -11.68 17.41
CA ILE A 112 -3.10 -13.08 17.70
C ILE A 112 -4.11 -14.06 17.08
N VAL A 113 -5.40 -13.85 17.28
CA VAL A 113 -6.45 -14.73 16.73
C VAL A 113 -6.41 -14.75 15.20
N ALA A 114 -6.30 -13.58 14.58
CA ALA A 114 -6.16 -13.49 13.11
C ALA A 114 -4.86 -14.12 12.61
N GLY A 115 -3.75 -13.95 13.33
CA GLY A 115 -2.47 -14.57 13.01
C GLY A 115 -2.50 -16.09 13.11
N LEU A 116 -3.13 -16.66 14.14
CA LEU A 116 -3.34 -18.09 14.29
C LEU A 116 -4.25 -18.65 13.19
N ALA A 117 -5.35 -17.97 12.89
CA ALA A 117 -6.21 -18.31 11.75
C ALA A 117 -5.41 -18.29 10.44
N GLY A 118 -4.59 -17.25 10.22
CA GLY A 118 -3.70 -17.15 9.07
C GLY A 118 -2.67 -18.27 9.00
N ALA A 119 -2.10 -18.70 10.13
CA ALA A 119 -1.17 -19.83 10.18
C ALA A 119 -1.85 -21.15 9.78
N VAL A 120 -3.02 -21.42 10.35
CA VAL A 120 -3.80 -22.65 10.04
C VAL A 120 -4.20 -22.66 8.57
N VAL A 121 -4.84 -21.60 8.10
CA VAL A 121 -5.32 -21.48 6.71
C VAL A 121 -4.16 -21.49 5.73
N GLY A 122 -3.09 -20.74 6.02
CA GLY A 122 -1.89 -20.70 5.21
C GLY A 122 -1.20 -22.05 5.08
N TRP A 123 -1.20 -22.87 6.15
CA TRP A 123 -0.63 -24.22 6.10
C TRP A 123 -1.30 -25.09 5.04
N PHE A 124 -2.62 -24.98 4.88
CA PHE A 124 -3.39 -25.75 3.88
C PHE A 124 -3.35 -25.12 2.50
N ILE A 125 -3.62 -23.81 2.40
CA ILE A 125 -3.86 -23.13 1.13
C ILE A 125 -2.54 -22.85 0.37
N LEU A 126 -1.44 -22.58 1.06
CA LEU A 126 -0.15 -22.24 0.42
C LEU A 126 0.57 -23.45 -0.23
N ARG A 127 -0.05 -24.61 -0.22
CA ARG A 127 0.38 -25.76 -1.03
C ARG A 127 0.06 -25.57 -2.50
N TYR A 128 -0.96 -24.76 -2.80
CA TYR A 128 -1.41 -24.43 -4.16
C TYR A 128 -0.79 -23.12 -4.62
N ARG A 129 -0.80 -22.86 -5.93
CA ARG A 129 -0.21 -21.65 -6.54
C ARG A 129 -1.07 -21.15 -7.68
N GLY A 130 -0.83 -19.87 -8.09
CA GLY A 130 -1.51 -19.25 -9.22
C GLY A 130 -3.02 -19.09 -8.98
N LEU A 131 -3.83 -19.36 -10.00
CA LEU A 131 -5.28 -19.17 -9.95
C LEU A 131 -5.97 -20.01 -8.89
N THR A 132 -5.50 -21.25 -8.65
CA THR A 132 -6.07 -22.12 -7.61
C THR A 132 -5.95 -21.49 -6.22
N LEU A 133 -4.82 -20.86 -5.92
CA LEU A 133 -4.62 -20.15 -4.66
C LEU A 133 -5.57 -18.97 -4.53
N LEU A 134 -5.74 -18.17 -5.59
CA LEU A 134 -6.69 -17.05 -5.61
C LEU A 134 -8.12 -17.51 -5.33
N MET A 135 -8.57 -18.56 -6.02
CA MET A 135 -9.93 -19.09 -5.83
C MET A 135 -10.14 -19.62 -4.40
N LEU A 136 -9.14 -20.32 -3.84
CA LEU A 136 -9.23 -20.84 -2.47
C LEU A 136 -9.28 -19.71 -1.43
N THR A 137 -8.55 -18.63 -1.63
CA THR A 137 -8.56 -17.50 -0.68
C THR A 137 -9.88 -16.74 -0.72
N ILE A 138 -10.48 -16.56 -1.91
CA ILE A 138 -11.82 -15.96 -2.05
C ILE A 138 -12.87 -16.87 -1.41
N ALA A 139 -12.84 -18.18 -1.71
CA ALA A 139 -13.79 -19.14 -1.16
C ALA A 139 -13.70 -19.20 0.38
N PHE A 140 -12.49 -19.09 0.95
CA PHE A 140 -12.30 -19.04 2.39
C PHE A 140 -12.93 -17.78 3.02
N ALA A 141 -12.74 -16.61 2.40
CA ALA A 141 -13.35 -15.36 2.87
C ALA A 141 -14.88 -15.43 2.82
N ALA A 142 -15.43 -15.91 1.70
CA ALA A 142 -16.88 -16.11 1.53
C ALA A 142 -17.44 -17.14 2.53
N MET A 143 -16.70 -18.22 2.83
CA MET A 143 -17.09 -19.21 3.82
C MET A 143 -17.14 -18.61 5.23
N LEU A 144 -16.19 -17.76 5.60
CA LEU A 144 -16.22 -17.04 6.89
C LEU A 144 -17.40 -16.09 6.99
N GLN A 145 -17.66 -15.33 5.93
CA GLN A 145 -18.79 -14.41 5.85
C GLN A 145 -20.12 -15.15 6.01
N GLU A 146 -20.31 -16.23 5.26
CA GLU A 146 -21.55 -17.03 5.31
C GLU A 146 -21.68 -17.75 6.66
N SER A 147 -20.57 -18.24 7.22
CA SER A 147 -20.59 -18.85 8.56
C SER A 147 -20.98 -17.83 9.64
N GLY A 148 -20.57 -16.57 9.48
CA GLY A 148 -21.00 -15.46 10.31
C GLY A 148 -22.50 -15.20 10.15
N ASN A 149 -23.00 -15.17 8.92
CA ASN A 149 -24.41 -14.94 8.63
C ASN A 149 -25.33 -16.03 9.19
N LEU A 150 -24.93 -17.30 9.07
CA LEU A 150 -25.67 -18.44 9.62
C LEU A 150 -25.77 -18.41 11.16
N ARG A 151 -24.82 -17.75 11.83
CA ARG A 151 -24.83 -17.58 13.28
C ARG A 151 -25.16 -16.14 13.68
N SER A 152 -26.26 -15.64 13.15
CA SER A 152 -26.72 -14.26 13.40
C SER A 152 -26.96 -13.96 14.89
N ASP A 153 -27.27 -14.96 15.70
CA ASP A 153 -27.36 -14.89 17.18
C ASP A 153 -26.03 -14.53 17.87
N ILE A 154 -24.89 -14.77 17.21
CA ILE A 154 -23.56 -14.44 17.72
C ILE A 154 -23.01 -13.18 17.06
N THR A 155 -23.11 -13.10 15.74
CA THR A 155 -22.45 -12.08 14.90
C THR A 155 -23.34 -10.88 14.57
N GLY A 156 -24.65 -10.95 14.92
CA GLY A 156 -25.63 -9.98 14.46
C GLY A 156 -26.03 -10.12 12.98
N GLY A 157 -25.47 -11.11 12.25
CA GLY A 157 -25.75 -11.29 10.84
C GLY A 157 -25.31 -10.10 9.99
N TYR A 158 -26.08 -9.78 8.95
CA TYR A 158 -25.81 -8.62 8.08
C TYR A 158 -26.04 -7.27 8.77
N ASP A 159 -26.89 -7.21 9.80
CA ASP A 159 -27.11 -5.99 10.60
C ASP A 159 -25.89 -5.66 11.49
N GLY A 160 -25.05 -6.66 11.76
CA GLY A 160 -23.83 -6.52 12.51
C GLY A 160 -24.03 -6.32 14.02
N LEU A 161 -22.99 -5.86 14.68
CA LEU A 161 -22.94 -5.62 16.12
C LEU A 161 -22.76 -4.11 16.37
N PRO A 162 -23.86 -3.36 16.61
CA PRO A 162 -23.78 -1.95 16.94
C PRO A 162 -23.54 -1.72 18.44
N GLY A 163 -23.19 -0.48 18.80
CA GLY A 163 -23.16 -0.03 20.20
C GLY A 163 -22.01 -0.60 21.01
N LEU A 164 -20.88 -0.91 20.37
CA LEU A 164 -19.68 -1.33 21.07
C LEU A 164 -19.15 -0.20 21.94
N VAL A 165 -18.89 -0.49 23.19
CA VAL A 165 -18.33 0.46 24.15
C VAL A 165 -16.91 0.05 24.48
N PHE A 166 -15.97 0.97 24.31
CA PHE A 166 -14.57 0.77 24.67
C PHE A 166 -14.16 1.71 25.79
N ASP A 167 -13.38 1.23 26.72
CA ASP A 167 -12.87 2.01 27.82
C ASP A 167 -11.92 3.10 27.33
N PRO A 168 -11.74 4.19 28.11
CA PRO A 168 -10.76 5.22 27.79
C PRO A 168 -9.35 4.63 27.64
N LEU A 169 -8.62 5.07 26.62
CA LEU A 169 -7.25 4.63 26.38
C LEU A 169 -6.39 4.94 27.61
N LEU A 170 -5.75 3.93 28.20
CA LEU A 170 -4.96 4.03 29.44
C LEU A 170 -5.75 4.61 30.65
N GLY A 171 -7.07 4.55 30.62
CA GLY A 171 -7.95 5.11 31.68
C GLY A 171 -8.03 6.63 31.74
N THR A 172 -7.34 7.36 30.86
CA THR A 172 -7.25 8.83 30.89
C THR A 172 -7.77 9.50 29.62
N PHE A 173 -7.57 8.88 28.45
CA PHE A 173 -7.93 9.48 27.16
C PHE A 173 -9.28 8.95 26.66
N GLN A 174 -10.32 9.75 26.81
CA GLN A 174 -11.64 9.42 26.27
C GLN A 174 -11.66 9.52 24.74
N TYR A 175 -12.44 8.65 24.11
CA TYR A 175 -12.71 8.74 22.67
C TYR A 175 -13.52 10.02 22.40
N ASP A 176 -12.93 10.95 21.67
CA ASP A 176 -13.56 12.20 21.31
C ASP A 176 -14.39 12.02 20.02
N LEU A 177 -15.55 12.69 19.94
CA LEU A 177 -16.43 12.73 18.76
C LEU A 177 -15.70 13.25 17.51
N TYR A 178 -14.71 14.12 17.67
CA TYR A 178 -13.87 14.62 16.57
C TYR A 178 -12.78 13.65 16.15
N GLY A 179 -12.52 12.58 16.92
CA GLY A 179 -11.55 11.54 16.57
C GLY A 179 -10.09 11.92 16.81
N HIS A 180 -9.79 12.98 17.59
CA HIS A 180 -8.40 13.39 17.84
C HIS A 180 -7.62 12.31 18.60
N THR A 181 -8.17 11.78 19.68
CA THR A 181 -7.54 10.69 20.47
C THR A 181 -7.36 9.45 19.62
N ASN A 182 -8.38 9.11 18.81
CA ASN A 182 -8.38 7.96 17.94
C ASN A 182 -7.29 8.07 16.86
N TYR A 183 -7.11 9.24 16.25
CA TYR A 183 -6.07 9.47 15.25
C TYR A 183 -4.67 9.19 15.80
N TRP A 184 -4.33 9.73 16.97
CA TRP A 184 -3.04 9.51 17.61
C TRP A 184 -2.83 8.05 18.03
N TYR A 185 -3.89 7.41 18.51
CA TYR A 185 -3.85 5.99 18.83
C TYR A 185 -3.53 5.13 17.62
N VAL A 186 -4.28 5.29 16.53
CA VAL A 186 -4.06 4.56 15.28
C VAL A 186 -2.68 4.88 14.69
N LEU A 187 -2.25 6.14 14.70
CA LEU A 187 -0.93 6.54 14.24
C LEU A 187 0.20 5.87 15.03
N THR A 188 0.05 5.78 16.34
CA THR A 188 1.04 5.13 17.22
C THR A 188 1.11 3.63 16.93
N VAL A 189 -0.03 2.96 16.81
CA VAL A 189 -0.07 1.52 16.47
C VAL A 189 0.52 1.27 15.07
N LEU A 190 0.18 2.13 14.09
CA LEU A 190 0.77 2.06 12.75
C LEU A 190 2.30 2.22 12.81
N ALA A 191 2.83 3.15 13.62
CA ALA A 191 4.26 3.35 13.77
C ALA A 191 4.96 2.11 14.34
N VAL A 192 4.37 1.49 15.36
CA VAL A 192 4.87 0.24 15.96
C VAL A 192 4.86 -0.90 14.93
N ILE A 193 3.74 -1.11 14.25
CA ILE A 193 3.60 -2.16 13.23
C ILE A 193 4.57 -1.92 12.07
N PHE A 194 4.70 -0.67 11.60
CA PHE A 194 5.64 -0.32 10.54
C PHE A 194 7.09 -0.61 10.94
N TYR A 195 7.48 -0.30 12.17
CA TYR A 195 8.80 -0.63 12.70
C TYR A 195 9.05 -2.14 12.66
N PHE A 196 8.10 -2.96 13.10
CA PHE A 196 8.19 -4.42 13.03
C PHE A 196 8.28 -4.93 11.60
N VAL A 197 7.42 -4.46 10.69
CA VAL A 197 7.43 -4.84 9.27
C VAL A 197 8.76 -4.46 8.63
N ARG A 198 9.25 -3.25 8.88
CA ARG A 198 10.57 -2.81 8.40
C ARG A 198 11.68 -3.76 8.86
N ARG A 199 11.67 -4.13 10.13
CA ARG A 199 12.68 -5.04 10.68
C ARG A 199 12.59 -6.44 10.05
N ILE A 200 11.39 -6.93 9.78
CA ILE A 200 11.16 -8.21 9.09
C ILE A 200 11.68 -8.14 7.66
N VAL A 201 11.32 -7.11 6.92
CA VAL A 201 11.69 -6.94 5.50
C VAL A 201 13.20 -6.87 5.30
N TYR A 202 13.91 -6.13 6.15
CA TYR A 202 15.38 -6.00 6.05
C TYR A 202 16.14 -7.13 6.74
N SER A 203 15.47 -8.08 7.40
CA SER A 203 16.09 -9.25 8.00
C SER A 203 16.49 -10.31 6.95
N PRO A 204 17.33 -11.30 7.30
CA PRO A 204 17.60 -12.46 6.44
C PRO A 204 16.33 -13.22 6.04
N PHE A 205 15.28 -13.18 6.86
CA PHE A 205 13.98 -13.74 6.55
C PHE A 205 13.31 -13.01 5.39
N GLY A 206 13.26 -11.67 5.41
CA GLY A 206 12.70 -10.86 4.34
C GLY A 206 13.46 -11.02 3.01
N GLN A 207 14.79 -11.10 3.06
CA GLN A 207 15.62 -11.39 1.87
C GLN A 207 15.31 -12.77 1.29
N ALA A 208 15.07 -13.76 2.15
CA ALA A 208 14.69 -15.09 1.69
C ALA A 208 13.30 -15.10 1.06
N LEU A 209 12.35 -14.27 1.54
CA LEU A 209 11.04 -14.10 0.90
C LEU A 209 11.18 -13.51 -0.51
N THR A 210 11.99 -12.47 -0.68
CA THR A 210 12.28 -11.89 -1.99
C THR A 210 12.91 -12.93 -2.93
N GLY A 211 13.84 -13.75 -2.44
CA GLY A 211 14.41 -14.86 -3.19
C GLY A 211 13.36 -15.90 -3.61
N ILE A 212 12.39 -16.20 -2.73
CA ILE A 212 11.28 -17.11 -3.05
C ILE A 212 10.37 -16.49 -4.13
N ARG A 213 10.08 -15.20 -4.03
CA ARG A 213 9.29 -14.47 -5.04
C ARG A 213 9.94 -14.50 -6.42
N GLU A 214 11.25 -14.31 -6.49
CA GLU A 214 11.99 -14.31 -7.77
C GLU A 214 12.08 -15.71 -8.38
N ASN A 215 12.51 -16.72 -7.61
CA ASN A 215 12.65 -18.08 -8.11
C ASN A 215 12.53 -19.13 -7.00
N VAL A 216 11.33 -19.70 -6.88
CA VAL A 216 11.03 -20.74 -5.89
C VAL A 216 11.89 -22.00 -6.05
N ARG A 217 12.13 -22.44 -7.31
CA ARG A 217 12.93 -23.66 -7.59
C ARG A 217 14.37 -23.47 -7.11
N ARG A 218 14.95 -22.30 -7.36
CA ARG A 218 16.30 -21.95 -6.89
C ARG A 218 16.38 -21.97 -5.36
N MET A 219 15.35 -21.44 -4.68
CA MET A 219 15.32 -21.43 -3.22
C MET A 219 15.20 -22.85 -2.62
N HIS A 220 14.48 -23.77 -3.28
CA HIS A 220 14.46 -25.18 -2.88
C HIS A 220 15.84 -25.84 -3.09
N ALA A 221 16.51 -25.56 -4.21
CA ALA A 221 17.81 -26.14 -4.51
C ALA A 221 18.91 -25.79 -3.50
N ILE A 222 18.84 -24.59 -2.90
CA ILE A 222 19.76 -24.15 -1.82
C ILE A 222 19.30 -24.58 -0.41
N GLY A 223 18.31 -25.50 -0.30
CA GLY A 223 17.85 -26.05 0.98
C GLY A 223 16.95 -25.17 1.82
N SER A 224 16.38 -24.10 1.25
CA SER A 224 15.47 -23.20 1.99
C SER A 224 14.12 -23.87 2.27
N PRO A 225 13.59 -23.83 3.52
CA PRO A 225 12.28 -24.37 3.85
C PRO A 225 11.16 -23.44 3.38
N VAL A 226 10.91 -23.41 2.06
CA VAL A 226 10.03 -22.44 1.38
C VAL A 226 8.62 -22.43 1.98
N HIS A 227 7.99 -23.60 2.13
CA HIS A 227 6.61 -23.69 2.63
C HIS A 227 6.49 -23.08 4.05
N ARG A 228 7.40 -23.43 4.96
CA ARG A 228 7.37 -22.87 6.34
C ARG A 228 7.54 -21.35 6.34
N ARG A 229 8.44 -20.81 5.50
CA ARG A 229 8.64 -19.36 5.39
C ARG A 229 7.40 -18.63 4.84
N LEU A 230 6.73 -19.24 3.84
CA LEU A 230 5.49 -18.69 3.30
C LEU A 230 4.35 -18.71 4.33
N VAL A 231 4.19 -19.81 5.09
CA VAL A 231 3.20 -19.90 6.16
C VAL A 231 3.48 -18.87 7.26
N THR A 232 4.76 -18.70 7.65
CA THR A 232 5.13 -17.73 8.70
C THR A 232 4.81 -16.31 8.27
N VAL A 233 5.17 -15.90 7.04
CA VAL A 233 4.87 -14.54 6.55
C VAL A 233 3.36 -14.34 6.39
N TYR A 234 2.62 -15.36 5.99
CA TYR A 234 1.18 -15.31 5.87
C TYR A 234 0.50 -15.10 7.23
N ALA A 235 0.97 -15.82 8.27
CA ALA A 235 0.50 -15.65 9.63
C ALA A 235 0.81 -14.25 10.19
N ILE A 236 2.02 -13.73 9.97
CA ILE A 236 2.40 -12.37 10.40
C ILE A 236 1.53 -11.33 9.69
N SER A 237 1.34 -11.47 8.39
CA SER A 237 0.49 -10.57 7.62
C SER A 237 -0.96 -10.62 8.08
N ALA A 238 -1.51 -11.81 8.31
CA ALA A 238 -2.84 -12.00 8.87
C ALA A 238 -2.99 -11.36 10.27
N ALA A 239 -1.95 -11.46 11.12
CA ALA A 239 -1.93 -10.80 12.42
C ALA A 239 -2.02 -9.27 12.28
N ILE A 240 -1.25 -8.68 11.35
CA ILE A 240 -1.28 -7.24 11.09
C ILE A 240 -2.65 -6.81 10.52
N ALA A 241 -3.22 -7.60 9.60
CA ALA A 241 -4.56 -7.36 9.10
C ALA A 241 -5.62 -7.44 10.21
N GLY A 242 -5.47 -8.38 11.14
CA GLY A 242 -6.34 -8.50 12.33
C GLY A 242 -6.22 -7.31 13.27
N VAL A 243 -5.02 -6.76 13.49
CA VAL A 243 -4.82 -5.51 14.23
C VAL A 243 -5.52 -4.35 13.54
N ALA A 244 -5.42 -4.24 12.21
CA ALA A 244 -6.11 -3.20 11.44
C ALA A 244 -7.64 -3.33 11.56
N GLY A 245 -8.19 -4.57 11.51
CA GLY A 245 -9.61 -4.85 11.72
C GLY A 245 -10.07 -4.54 13.14
N ALA A 246 -9.28 -4.88 14.15
CA ALA A 246 -9.54 -4.53 15.54
C ALA A 246 -9.64 -3.01 15.76
N LEU A 247 -8.68 -2.26 15.21
CA LEU A 247 -8.69 -0.79 15.22
C LEU A 247 -9.89 -0.21 14.48
N PHE A 248 -10.28 -0.81 13.34
CA PHE A 248 -11.46 -0.39 12.60
C PHE A 248 -12.73 -0.49 13.45
N THR A 249 -12.90 -1.60 14.17
CA THR A 249 -14.04 -1.81 15.06
C THR A 249 -14.04 -0.84 16.24
N GLN A 250 -12.89 -0.59 16.86
CA GLN A 250 -12.76 0.36 17.97
C GLN A 250 -13.04 1.81 17.52
N THR A 251 -12.60 2.17 16.32
CA THR A 251 -12.80 3.51 15.76
C THR A 251 -14.25 3.78 15.41
N ASN A 252 -14.93 2.80 14.83
CA ASN A 252 -16.30 2.98 14.35
C ASN A 252 -17.37 2.61 15.41
N ALA A 253 -16.98 1.92 16.48
CA ALA A 253 -17.87 1.39 17.50
C ALA A 253 -18.99 0.49 16.95
N TYR A 254 -18.77 -0.09 15.78
CA TYR A 254 -19.63 -1.11 15.16
C TYR A 254 -18.85 -2.01 14.22
N VAL A 255 -19.36 -3.21 13.93
CA VAL A 255 -18.83 -4.14 12.94
C VAL A 255 -19.98 -4.86 12.25
N THR A 256 -19.86 -5.05 10.93
CA THR A 256 -20.81 -5.80 10.11
C THR A 256 -20.07 -6.89 9.31
N LEU A 257 -20.80 -7.86 8.75
CA LEU A 257 -20.21 -8.91 7.91
C LEU A 257 -19.58 -8.36 6.61
N ALA A 258 -19.88 -7.11 6.24
CA ALA A 258 -19.25 -6.43 5.10
C ALA A 258 -17.71 -6.31 5.22
N VAL A 259 -17.14 -6.44 6.44
CA VAL A 259 -15.67 -6.46 6.60
C VAL A 259 -15.01 -7.68 5.94
N PHE A 260 -15.75 -8.78 5.72
CA PHE A 260 -15.28 -9.98 5.03
C PHE A 260 -15.45 -9.92 3.51
N ASP A 261 -16.16 -8.92 2.99
CA ASP A 261 -16.48 -8.81 1.57
C ASP A 261 -15.24 -8.83 0.69
N PHE A 262 -15.39 -9.47 -0.45
CA PHE A 262 -14.40 -9.48 -1.52
C PHE A 262 -13.96 -8.05 -1.90
N ASP A 263 -14.91 -7.10 -1.89
CA ASP A 263 -14.65 -5.70 -2.24
C ASP A 263 -13.56 -5.08 -1.35
N ASN A 264 -13.51 -5.40 -0.06
CA ASN A 264 -12.46 -4.91 0.84
C ASN A 264 -11.08 -5.49 0.50
N SER A 265 -11.02 -6.78 0.12
CA SER A 265 -9.77 -7.39 -0.37
C SER A 265 -9.33 -6.77 -1.69
N ALA A 266 -10.28 -6.52 -2.61
CA ALA A 266 -10.00 -5.89 -3.89
C ALA A 266 -9.53 -4.43 -3.70
N LYS A 267 -10.20 -3.64 -2.85
CA LYS A 267 -9.80 -2.26 -2.52
C LYS A 267 -8.36 -2.18 -2.05
N VAL A 268 -7.99 -3.02 -1.10
CA VAL A 268 -6.62 -3.02 -0.55
C VAL A 268 -5.59 -3.47 -1.59
N MET A 269 -5.93 -4.43 -2.45
CA MET A 269 -5.05 -4.81 -3.56
C MET A 269 -4.85 -3.65 -4.54
N VAL A 270 -5.92 -2.89 -4.85
CA VAL A 270 -5.85 -1.66 -5.67
C VAL A 270 -4.95 -0.62 -5.02
N MET A 271 -5.14 -0.34 -3.73
CA MET A 271 -4.30 0.59 -2.96
C MET A 271 -2.82 0.21 -3.06
N LEU A 272 -2.53 -1.08 -2.93
CA LEU A 272 -1.16 -1.58 -2.99
C LEU A 272 -0.56 -1.46 -4.39
N ILE A 273 -1.30 -1.80 -5.44
CA ILE A 273 -0.83 -1.68 -6.82
C ILE A 273 -0.61 -0.20 -7.18
N LEU A 274 -1.53 0.68 -6.80
CA LEU A 274 -1.44 2.12 -7.02
C LEU A 274 -0.19 2.71 -6.34
N GLY A 275 0.09 2.31 -5.10
CA GLY A 275 1.27 2.77 -4.36
C GLY A 275 2.58 2.17 -4.87
N GLY A 276 2.55 0.93 -5.34
CA GLY A 276 3.69 0.14 -5.82
C GLY A 276 4.06 -0.97 -4.85
N ALA A 277 3.69 -2.21 -5.20
CA ALA A 277 3.95 -3.40 -4.38
C ALA A 277 5.44 -3.72 -4.22
N GLY A 278 5.83 -4.20 -3.04
CA GLY A 278 7.21 -4.53 -2.69
C GLY A 278 8.06 -3.33 -2.30
N ARG A 279 7.43 -2.21 -1.98
CA ARG A 279 8.05 -0.98 -1.47
C ARG A 279 7.38 -0.58 -0.17
N LEU A 280 8.15 -0.50 0.89
CA LEU A 280 7.65 -0.31 2.26
C LEU A 280 6.74 0.93 2.42
N TYR A 281 6.98 1.99 1.64
CA TYR A 281 6.18 3.21 1.61
C TYR A 281 5.12 3.24 0.51
N GLY A 282 5.02 2.18 -0.32
CA GLY A 282 3.96 2.04 -1.32
C GLY A 282 2.56 2.10 -0.72
N PRO A 283 2.27 1.28 0.28
CA PRO A 283 0.97 1.28 0.96
C PRO A 283 0.53 2.64 1.49
N PHE A 284 1.47 3.47 1.98
CA PHE A 284 1.17 4.83 2.49
C PHE A 284 0.61 5.73 1.39
N LEU A 285 1.30 5.80 0.25
CA LEU A 285 0.84 6.63 -0.87
C LEU A 285 -0.41 6.05 -1.52
N GLY A 286 -0.42 4.74 -1.75
CA GLY A 286 -1.52 4.09 -2.45
C GLY A 286 -2.83 4.16 -1.66
N ALA A 287 -2.81 3.85 -0.37
CA ALA A 287 -4.02 3.92 0.46
C ALA A 287 -4.49 5.36 0.66
N ALA A 288 -3.57 6.32 0.92
CA ALA A 288 -3.94 7.72 1.08
C ALA A 288 -4.59 8.28 -0.19
N VAL A 289 -3.96 8.07 -1.36
CA VAL A 289 -4.51 8.56 -2.64
C VAL A 289 -5.85 7.87 -2.94
N TYR A 290 -5.94 6.56 -2.78
CA TYR A 290 -7.18 5.83 -3.03
C TYR A 290 -8.34 6.33 -2.15
N MET A 291 -8.13 6.43 -0.84
CA MET A 291 -9.16 6.86 0.11
C MET A 291 -9.62 8.30 -0.14
N ILE A 292 -8.70 9.21 -0.46
CA ILE A 292 -9.03 10.59 -0.80
C ILE A 292 -9.87 10.64 -2.08
N LEU A 293 -9.51 9.85 -3.08
CA LEU A 293 -10.27 9.78 -4.34
C LEU A 293 -11.64 9.12 -4.14
N GLU A 294 -11.73 8.07 -3.31
CA GLU A 294 -12.99 7.43 -2.95
C GLU A 294 -13.94 8.41 -2.26
N ASP A 295 -13.47 9.16 -1.25
CA ASP A 295 -14.24 10.20 -0.56
C ASP A 295 -14.70 11.30 -1.53
N TYR A 296 -13.83 11.68 -2.44
CA TYR A 296 -14.16 12.71 -3.42
C TYR A 296 -15.19 12.23 -4.45
N PHE A 297 -14.97 11.09 -5.10
CA PHE A 297 -15.88 10.56 -6.12
C PHE A 297 -17.25 10.21 -5.54
N SER A 298 -17.30 9.70 -4.30
CA SER A 298 -18.57 9.38 -3.65
C SER A 298 -19.44 10.63 -3.39
N LYS A 299 -18.81 11.78 -3.14
CA LYS A 299 -19.49 13.07 -2.96
C LYS A 299 -19.92 13.68 -4.30
N LEU A 300 -19.10 13.48 -5.35
CA LEU A 300 -19.39 14.05 -6.67
C LEU A 300 -20.58 13.35 -7.34
N SER A 301 -20.62 12.03 -7.29
CA SER A 301 -21.70 11.22 -7.87
C SER A 301 -21.89 9.92 -7.10
N PRO A 302 -22.90 9.84 -6.22
CA PRO A 302 -23.18 8.63 -5.43
C PRO A 302 -23.47 7.39 -6.28
N THR A 303 -23.89 7.56 -7.54
CA THR A 303 -24.24 6.45 -8.44
C THR A 303 -23.05 5.94 -9.25
N PHE A 304 -22.13 6.83 -9.66
CA PHE A 304 -21.05 6.49 -10.61
C PHE A 304 -19.65 6.50 -10.00
N TRP A 305 -19.50 6.67 -8.69
CA TRP A 305 -18.19 6.75 -8.02
C TRP A 305 -17.32 5.50 -8.23
N GLN A 306 -17.93 4.31 -8.25
CA GLN A 306 -17.22 3.05 -8.51
C GLN A 306 -16.63 2.99 -9.92
N LEU A 307 -17.36 3.51 -10.92
CA LEU A 307 -16.86 3.60 -12.29
C LEU A 307 -15.65 4.54 -12.37
N GLY A 308 -15.70 5.69 -11.67
CA GLY A 308 -14.58 6.62 -11.59
C GLY A 308 -13.32 5.98 -11.00
N ILE A 309 -13.45 5.24 -9.88
CA ILE A 309 -12.34 4.51 -9.27
C ILE A 309 -11.85 3.38 -10.17
N GLY A 310 -12.76 2.62 -10.80
CA GLY A 310 -12.40 1.56 -11.73
C GLY A 310 -11.61 2.07 -12.93
N LEU A 311 -12.04 3.19 -13.54
CA LEU A 311 -11.33 3.85 -14.63
C LEU A 311 -9.92 4.32 -14.18
N LEU A 312 -9.84 4.94 -13.01
CA LEU A 312 -8.58 5.39 -12.43
C LEU A 312 -7.63 4.22 -12.19
N LEU A 313 -8.16 3.07 -11.72
CA LEU A 313 -7.36 1.86 -11.55
C LEU A 313 -6.80 1.36 -12.88
N VAL A 314 -7.63 1.29 -13.92
CA VAL A 314 -7.18 0.86 -15.26
C VAL A 314 -6.06 1.77 -15.74
N LEU A 315 -6.25 3.09 -15.62
CA LEU A 315 -5.22 4.06 -15.96
C LEU A 315 -3.95 3.88 -15.14
N ALA A 316 -4.06 3.71 -13.82
CA ALA A 316 -2.92 3.49 -12.95
C ALA A 316 -2.13 2.22 -13.32
N VAL A 317 -2.81 1.11 -13.61
CA VAL A 317 -2.16 -0.16 -14.01
C VAL A 317 -1.49 -0.04 -15.37
N LEU A 318 -2.12 0.64 -16.33
CA LEU A 318 -1.56 0.82 -17.68
C LEU A 318 -0.31 1.71 -17.67
N PHE A 319 -0.30 2.77 -16.88
CA PHE A 319 0.69 3.83 -16.95
C PHE A 319 1.68 3.81 -15.78
N ALA A 320 1.24 3.49 -14.58
CA ALA A 320 2.08 3.40 -13.40
C ALA A 320 2.52 1.95 -13.13
N ARG A 321 3.20 1.29 -14.08
CA ARG A 321 3.67 -0.11 -13.94
C ARG A 321 4.51 -0.35 -12.68
N ARG A 322 5.13 0.70 -12.10
CA ARG A 322 5.93 0.66 -10.87
C ARG A 322 5.22 1.32 -9.69
N GLY A 323 3.93 1.68 -9.84
CA GLY A 323 3.16 2.44 -8.86
C GLY A 323 3.56 3.93 -8.79
N LEU A 324 2.81 4.72 -8.02
CA LEU A 324 3.05 6.15 -7.84
C LEU A 324 4.44 6.45 -7.26
N LEU A 325 4.94 5.60 -6.35
CA LEU A 325 6.31 5.72 -5.82
C LEU A 325 7.38 5.54 -6.90
N GLY A 326 7.13 4.66 -7.88
CA GLY A 326 8.02 4.48 -9.02
C GLY A 326 8.10 5.73 -9.90
N LEU A 327 6.96 6.33 -10.17
CA LEU A 327 6.89 7.60 -10.92
C LEU A 327 7.61 8.73 -10.17
N ALA A 328 7.44 8.83 -8.84
CA ALA A 328 8.11 9.83 -8.03
C ALA A 328 9.65 9.65 -8.01
N GLU A 329 10.14 8.40 -7.98
CA GLU A 329 11.57 8.09 -8.07
C GLU A 329 12.13 8.40 -9.46
N ASP A 330 11.40 8.05 -10.52
CA ASP A 330 11.79 8.34 -11.89
C ASP A 330 11.82 9.86 -12.15
N ALA A 331 10.80 10.61 -11.67
CA ALA A 331 10.77 12.06 -11.72
C ALA A 331 11.93 12.69 -10.94
N ARG A 332 12.24 12.18 -9.74
CA ARG A 332 13.36 12.67 -8.94
C ARG A 332 14.71 12.40 -9.62
N SER A 333 14.87 11.27 -10.28
CA SER A 333 16.11 10.95 -11.03
C SER A 333 16.31 11.87 -12.23
N LEU A 334 15.24 12.27 -12.89
CA LEU A 334 15.24 13.24 -13.97
C LEU A 334 15.62 14.64 -13.47
N LEU A 335 15.08 15.07 -12.32
CA LEU A 335 15.37 16.38 -11.72
C LEU A 335 16.78 16.46 -11.10
N ALA A 336 17.31 15.33 -10.60
CA ALA A 336 18.61 15.31 -9.93
C ALA A 336 19.80 15.23 -10.89
N GLY A 337 19.60 15.17 -12.21
CA GLY A 337 20.66 15.15 -13.22
C GLY A 337 21.68 14.01 -13.02
N SER A 338 21.28 12.92 -12.33
CA SER A 338 22.20 11.84 -11.97
C SER A 338 22.54 10.99 -13.18
N GLU A 339 23.62 11.35 -13.86
CA GLU A 339 24.34 10.50 -14.80
C GLU A 339 24.88 9.24 -14.11
N ARG A 340 24.02 8.26 -13.86
CA ARG A 340 24.47 6.93 -13.48
C ARG A 340 23.73 5.87 -14.26
N GLY A 341 24.30 5.51 -15.42
CA GLY A 341 23.94 4.28 -16.05
C GLY A 341 23.99 4.30 -17.57
N SER A 342 25.17 4.03 -18.09
CA SER A 342 25.38 3.34 -19.37
C SER A 342 24.65 3.88 -20.61
N PHE A 343 25.05 5.06 -21.07
CA PHE A 343 24.69 5.56 -22.40
C PHE A 343 25.40 4.85 -23.57
N ALA A 344 26.34 3.95 -23.29
CA ALA A 344 27.19 3.36 -24.33
C ALA A 344 26.52 2.26 -25.19
N SER A 345 25.40 1.68 -24.77
CA SER A 345 24.71 0.62 -25.54
C SER A 345 23.45 1.06 -26.29
N ARG A 346 23.09 2.36 -26.25
CA ARG A 346 21.81 2.88 -26.76
C ARG A 346 21.81 3.45 -28.17
N ARG A 347 22.91 3.43 -28.91
CA ARG A 347 22.98 4.04 -30.26
C ARG A 347 22.11 3.36 -31.33
N LEU A 348 21.57 2.18 -31.12
CA LEU A 348 20.79 1.43 -32.13
C LEU A 348 19.26 1.33 -31.85
N VAL A 349 18.78 1.78 -30.67
CA VAL A 349 17.34 1.69 -30.28
C VAL A 349 16.62 3.03 -30.45
N TRP A 350 17.32 4.08 -30.82
CA TRP A 350 16.92 5.51 -30.73
C TRP A 350 15.64 5.90 -31.48
N LYS A 351 15.29 5.23 -32.56
CA LYS A 351 14.16 5.67 -33.40
C LYS A 351 12.79 5.15 -32.91
N ARG A 352 12.76 4.02 -32.21
CA ARG A 352 11.54 3.39 -31.70
C ARG A 352 11.20 3.86 -30.29
N ASP A 353 12.21 4.13 -29.46
CA ASP A 353 12.04 4.58 -28.08
C ASP A 353 11.70 6.08 -27.99
N TYR A 354 12.03 6.89 -29.00
CA TYR A 354 11.67 8.30 -29.06
C TYR A 354 10.14 8.53 -29.05
N TRP A 355 9.41 7.79 -29.87
CA TRP A 355 7.95 7.89 -29.91
C TRP A 355 7.28 7.30 -28.67
N ASN A 356 7.85 6.26 -28.09
CA ASN A 356 7.39 5.68 -26.83
C ASN A 356 7.64 6.63 -25.65
N ALA A 357 8.77 7.33 -25.62
CA ALA A 357 9.09 8.31 -24.59
C ALA A 357 8.23 9.57 -24.71
N LEU A 358 7.96 10.02 -25.93
CA LEU A 358 7.08 11.18 -26.17
C LEU A 358 5.62 10.86 -25.80
N GLY A 359 5.15 9.65 -26.13
CA GLY A 359 3.82 9.17 -25.77
C GLY A 359 3.64 9.03 -24.25
N SER A 360 4.62 8.50 -23.54
CA SER A 360 4.55 8.34 -22.08
C SER A 360 4.53 9.68 -21.35
N SER A 361 5.35 10.63 -21.78
CA SER A 361 5.42 11.94 -21.12
C SER A 361 4.24 12.87 -21.46
N ALA A 362 3.70 12.78 -22.67
CA ALA A 362 2.46 13.47 -23.01
C ALA A 362 1.29 12.95 -22.18
N PHE A 363 1.30 11.66 -21.89
CA PHE A 363 0.30 11.02 -21.06
C PHE A 363 0.50 11.35 -19.58
N ASP A 364 1.72 11.31 -19.06
CA ASP A 364 2.03 11.73 -17.67
C ASP A 364 1.62 13.19 -17.43
N GLY A 365 1.86 14.06 -18.42
CA GLY A 365 1.38 15.43 -18.42
C GLY A 365 -0.14 15.54 -18.46
N ALA A 366 -0.83 14.66 -19.21
CA ALA A 366 -2.29 14.63 -19.27
C ALA A 366 -2.90 14.19 -17.93
N VAL A 367 -2.32 13.19 -17.27
CA VAL A 367 -2.75 12.73 -15.94
C VAL A 367 -2.54 13.81 -14.88
N ILE A 368 -1.36 14.45 -14.87
CA ILE A 368 -1.08 15.54 -13.94
C ILE A 368 -1.98 16.74 -14.22
N GLY A 369 -2.21 17.08 -15.51
CA GLY A 369 -3.11 18.16 -15.91
C GLY A 369 -4.57 17.86 -15.55
N PHE A 370 -5.01 16.62 -15.72
CA PHE A 370 -6.34 16.17 -15.29
C PHE A 370 -6.50 16.28 -13.78
N LEU A 371 -5.52 15.79 -13.00
CA LEU A 371 -5.54 15.89 -11.54
C LEU A 371 -5.47 17.34 -11.05
N ALA A 372 -4.69 18.19 -11.72
CA ALA A 372 -4.61 19.61 -11.39
C ALA A 372 -5.90 20.36 -11.75
N GLY A 373 -6.50 20.09 -12.93
CA GLY A 373 -7.76 20.65 -13.33
C GLY A 373 -8.92 20.20 -12.46
N PHE A 374 -8.83 18.96 -11.98
CA PHE A 374 -9.75 18.38 -11.03
C PHE A 374 -9.62 19.04 -9.65
N ALA A 375 -8.40 19.31 -9.17
CA ALA A 375 -8.14 20.00 -7.91
C ALA A 375 -8.59 21.48 -7.94
N VAL A 376 -8.49 22.15 -9.09
CA VAL A 376 -8.99 23.53 -9.28
C VAL A 376 -10.52 23.56 -9.25
N ASN A 377 -11.19 22.61 -9.90
CA ASN A 377 -12.65 22.49 -9.81
C ASN A 377 -13.16 22.18 -8.39
N LEU A 378 -12.32 21.53 -7.55
CA LEU A 378 -12.61 21.30 -6.12
C LEU A 378 -12.77 22.59 -5.32
N LYS A 379 -11.92 23.57 -5.60
CA LYS A 379 -11.92 24.84 -4.88
C LYS A 379 -13.12 25.72 -5.26
N GLU A 380 -13.62 25.57 -6.49
CA GLU A 380 -14.80 26.29 -6.97
C GLU A 380 -16.13 25.60 -6.60
N ALA A 381 -16.17 24.27 -6.46
CA ALA A 381 -17.38 23.53 -6.07
C ALA A 381 -17.84 23.79 -4.63
N ASP A 382 -16.95 24.19 -3.73
CA ASP A 382 -17.29 24.62 -2.37
C ASP A 382 -18.02 25.99 -2.35
N LEU A 383 -18.03 26.72 -3.45
CA LEU A 383 -18.62 28.06 -3.55
C LEU A 383 -19.92 28.15 -4.34
N MET A 384 -20.30 27.14 -5.16
CA MET A 384 -21.52 27.23 -5.97
C MET A 384 -22.17 25.85 -6.27
N THR A 385 -23.26 25.57 -5.62
CA THR A 385 -24.17 24.40 -5.85
C THR A 385 -25.00 24.48 -7.17
N SER A 386 -24.71 25.37 -8.11
CA SER A 386 -25.65 25.67 -9.20
C SER A 386 -25.16 25.58 -10.65
N TYR A 387 -23.95 25.05 -10.95
CA TYR A 387 -23.52 24.95 -12.35
C TYR A 387 -22.94 23.57 -12.75
N VAL A 388 -23.82 22.61 -12.97
CA VAL A 388 -23.48 21.26 -13.45
C VAL A 388 -23.10 21.22 -14.94
N THR A 389 -23.37 22.25 -15.71
CA THR A 389 -23.25 22.23 -17.19
C THR A 389 -21.86 22.60 -17.74
N GLY A 390 -20.91 23.07 -16.92
CA GLY A 390 -19.57 23.47 -17.39
C GLY A 390 -18.42 22.51 -17.11
N MET A 391 -18.65 21.45 -16.34
CA MET A 391 -17.58 20.57 -15.83
C MET A 391 -16.81 19.75 -16.88
N PRO A 392 -17.44 19.12 -17.90
CA PRO A 392 -16.68 18.27 -18.82
C PRO A 392 -15.72 19.04 -19.72
N GLY A 393 -16.06 20.27 -20.11
CA GLY A 393 -15.22 21.08 -21.00
C GLY A 393 -13.91 21.54 -20.35
N ARG A 394 -13.95 21.94 -19.07
CA ARG A 394 -12.76 22.42 -18.35
C ARG A 394 -11.79 21.27 -18.04
N ALA A 395 -12.29 20.09 -17.62
CA ALA A 395 -11.46 18.92 -17.40
C ALA A 395 -10.73 18.49 -18.69
N ILE A 396 -11.42 18.52 -19.84
CA ILE A 396 -10.82 18.23 -21.14
C ILE A 396 -9.73 19.25 -21.50
N ILE A 397 -9.96 20.53 -21.28
CA ILE A 397 -8.97 21.61 -21.56
C ILE A 397 -7.72 21.42 -20.70
N PHE A 398 -7.86 21.12 -19.38
CA PHE A 398 -6.75 20.87 -18.50
C PHE A 398 -6.00 19.58 -18.83
N THR A 399 -6.70 18.54 -19.28
CA THR A 399 -6.09 17.28 -19.72
C THR A 399 -5.27 17.49 -21.01
N ILE A 400 -5.81 18.21 -21.99
CA ILE A 400 -5.12 18.55 -23.24
C ILE A 400 -3.95 19.48 -22.95
N GLY A 401 -4.15 20.50 -22.12
CA GLY A 401 -3.10 21.45 -21.72
C GLY A 401 -1.96 20.74 -20.96
N GLY A 402 -2.27 19.85 -20.03
CA GLY A 402 -1.29 19.03 -19.31
C GLY A 402 -0.52 18.09 -20.22
N ALA A 403 -1.19 17.45 -21.20
CA ALA A 403 -0.55 16.61 -22.20
C ALA A 403 0.42 17.42 -23.08
N ALA A 404 0.01 18.62 -23.51
CA ALA A 404 0.84 19.52 -24.33
C ALA A 404 2.08 20.01 -23.54
N ILE A 405 1.91 20.40 -22.28
CA ILE A 405 3.00 20.82 -21.40
C ILE A 405 3.96 19.67 -21.15
N GLY A 406 3.48 18.46 -20.85
CA GLY A 406 4.32 17.28 -20.65
C GLY A 406 5.12 16.90 -21.91
N ALA A 407 4.49 16.96 -23.08
CA ALA A 407 5.18 16.74 -24.37
C ALA A 407 6.23 17.83 -24.63
N MET A 408 5.93 19.09 -24.33
CA MET A 408 6.85 20.21 -24.53
C MET A 408 8.06 20.14 -23.59
N ILE A 409 7.87 19.80 -22.31
CA ILE A 409 8.97 19.63 -21.35
C ILE A 409 9.90 18.51 -21.81
N ASN A 410 9.36 17.40 -22.31
CA ASN A 410 10.18 16.30 -22.78
C ASN A 410 10.87 16.62 -24.10
N ALA A 411 10.22 17.34 -25.01
CA ALA A 411 10.85 17.84 -26.25
C ALA A 411 12.02 18.79 -25.95
N VAL A 412 11.87 19.68 -24.97
CA VAL A 412 12.95 20.59 -24.53
C VAL A 412 14.08 19.81 -23.85
N ALA A 413 13.75 18.84 -22.98
CA ALA A 413 14.76 17.96 -22.35
C ALA A 413 15.55 17.15 -23.38
N LEU A 414 14.90 16.64 -24.43
CA LEU A 414 15.54 15.93 -25.53
C LEU A 414 16.38 16.84 -26.41
N LEU A 415 15.95 18.10 -26.65
CA LEU A 415 16.74 19.11 -27.38
C LEU A 415 18.00 19.51 -26.59
N ILE A 416 17.89 19.66 -25.27
CA ILE A 416 19.04 19.95 -24.42
C ILE A 416 20.01 18.76 -24.44
N ALA A 417 19.50 17.53 -24.29
CA ALA A 417 20.31 16.31 -24.34
C ALA A 417 20.98 16.09 -25.72
N SER A 418 20.34 16.50 -26.81
CA SER A 418 20.94 16.45 -28.15
C SER A 418 22.03 17.50 -28.37
N ARG A 419 21.93 18.68 -27.77
CA ARG A 419 22.98 19.71 -27.83
C ARG A 419 24.22 19.36 -27.03
N THR A 420 24.05 18.78 -25.85
CA THR A 420 25.19 18.33 -25.01
C THR A 420 25.92 17.13 -25.61
N ALA A 421 25.26 16.31 -26.44
CA ALA A 421 25.89 15.18 -27.13
C ALA A 421 26.71 15.57 -28.36
N VAL A 422 26.62 16.82 -28.84
CA VAL A 422 27.35 17.33 -30.03
C VAL A 422 28.66 18.04 -29.65
N GLU A 423 28.84 18.39 -28.37
CA GLU A 423 30.02 19.17 -27.92
C GLU A 423 31.20 18.31 -27.38
N GLU A 424 31.13 16.98 -27.42
CA GLU A 424 32.32 16.17 -27.11
C GLU A 424 33.14 15.89 -28.41
N PRO A 425 34.37 16.41 -28.51
CA PRO A 425 35.23 16.09 -29.64
C PRO A 425 35.72 14.63 -29.54
N PRO A 426 35.91 13.93 -30.66
CA PRO A 426 36.41 12.56 -30.66
C PRO A 426 37.88 12.56 -30.19
N SER A 427 38.13 11.88 -29.05
CA SER A 427 39.47 11.48 -28.60
C SER A 427 39.83 10.14 -29.13
#